data_9e445e82f2e682cb5ec53afb082654a4
#
_entry.id   9e445e82f2e682cb5ec53afb082654a4
#
_cell.length_a   1.000
_cell.length_b   1.000
_cell.length_c   1.000
_cell.angle_alpha   90.00
_cell.angle_beta   90.00
_cell.angle_gamma   90.00
#
_symmetry.space_group_name_H-M   'P 1'
#
loop_
_entity.id
_entity.type
_entity.pdbx_description
1 polymer ?
#
loop_
_entity_poly.entity_id
_entity_poly.type
_entity_poly.pdbx_seq_one_letter_code
_entity_poly.pdbx_strand_id
1 'polypeptide(L)'
;TGLVSGDSIEPDKEKNVITKETETVKLSCSYSTTSNNVRLYWYRQYLHGEIMFLAYKGARSVSAGKTADNRFQSTTSHTSTELTITDVRLSDSALYYCALR
;
A
#
# COMPACT_ATOMS: atom_id res chain seq x y z
N THR A 1 11.32 -9.56 0.65
CA THR A 1 12.37 -9.64 -0.34
C THR A 1 12.48 -8.36 -1.14
N GLY A 2 13.62 -8.13 -1.72
CA GLY A 2 13.90 -6.91 -2.44
C GLY A 2 14.41 -5.79 -1.56
N LEU A 3 14.39 -5.96 -0.24
CA LEU A 3 15.00 -5.00 0.67
C LEU A 3 16.46 -5.33 0.85
N VAL A 4 17.29 -4.30 0.87
CA VAL A 4 18.72 -4.42 1.15
C VAL A 4 19.00 -3.71 2.47
N SER A 5 20.21 -3.90 2.98
CA SER A 5 20.63 -3.25 4.23
C SER A 5 20.41 -1.73 4.12
N GLY A 6 19.69 -1.15 5.08
CA GLY A 6 19.36 0.26 5.10
C GLY A 6 18.01 0.62 4.52
N ASP A 7 17.37 -0.29 3.77
CA ASP A 7 16.01 -0.06 3.27
C ASP A 7 14.99 -0.47 4.31
N SER A 8 13.90 0.28 4.38
CA SER A 8 12.81 -0.06 5.30
C SER A 8 11.50 0.50 4.82
N ILE A 9 10.41 -0.13 5.24
CA ILE A 9 9.06 0.37 5.04
C ILE A 9 8.19 -0.09 6.20
N GLU A 10 7.33 0.79 6.68
CA GLU A 10 6.43 0.46 7.80
C GLU A 10 5.16 1.28 7.74
N PRO A 11 4.05 0.76 8.27
CA PRO A 11 2.81 1.52 8.37
C PRO A 11 2.97 2.74 9.27
N ASP A 12 2.32 3.84 8.91
CA ASP A 12 2.34 5.06 9.71
C ASP A 12 1.49 4.92 10.97
N LYS A 13 0.52 4.01 10.96
CA LYS A 13 -0.31 3.68 12.10
C LYS A 13 -0.17 2.21 12.41
N GLU A 14 -0.58 1.83 13.61
CA GLU A 14 -0.26 0.54 14.19
C GLU A 14 -0.63 -0.66 13.32
N LYS A 15 -1.80 -0.67 12.72
CA LYS A 15 -2.19 -1.69 11.75
C LYS A 15 -3.17 -1.13 10.77
N ASN A 16 -3.00 -1.50 9.51
CA ASN A 16 -3.90 -1.06 8.47
C ASN A 16 -5.07 -2.04 8.39
N VAL A 17 -6.12 -1.77 9.14
CA VAL A 17 -7.34 -2.59 9.20
C VAL A 17 -8.54 -1.72 8.88
N ILE A 18 -9.45 -2.25 8.08
CA ILE A 18 -10.70 -1.57 7.73
C ILE A 18 -11.87 -2.31 8.38
N THR A 19 -12.70 -1.57 9.11
CA THR A 19 -13.84 -2.13 9.82
C THR A 19 -15.15 -1.39 9.59
N LYS A 20 -15.15 -0.29 8.84
CA LYS A 20 -16.34 0.53 8.58
C LYS A 20 -16.75 0.49 7.12
N GLU A 21 -18.02 0.71 6.84
CA GLU A 21 -18.56 0.78 5.49
C GLU A 21 -18.74 2.21 5.01
N THR A 22 -18.86 2.37 3.70
CA THR A 22 -19.30 3.58 2.98
C THR A 22 -18.42 4.80 3.17
N GLU A 23 -17.22 4.63 3.66
CA GLU A 23 -16.26 5.72 3.83
C GLU A 23 -15.14 5.60 2.81
N THR A 24 -14.41 6.70 2.65
CA THR A 24 -13.12 6.67 1.99
C THR A 24 -12.07 6.47 3.08
N VAL A 25 -11.20 5.49 2.88
CA VAL A 25 -10.14 5.16 3.84
C VAL A 25 -8.79 5.42 3.19
N LYS A 26 -7.90 6.04 3.94
CA LYS A 26 -6.51 6.26 3.52
C LYS A 26 -5.59 5.54 4.47
N LEU A 27 -4.73 4.70 3.89
CA LEU A 27 -3.69 3.98 4.62
C LEU A 27 -2.35 4.46 4.11
N SER A 28 -1.39 4.63 5.00
CA SER A 28 -0.09 5.13 4.60
C SER A 28 1.05 4.35 5.21
N CYS A 29 2.17 4.35 4.47
CA CYS A 29 3.43 3.77 4.93
C CYS A 29 4.54 4.75 4.62
N SER A 30 5.49 4.81 5.53
CA SER A 30 6.73 5.56 5.33
C SER A 30 7.83 4.59 4.94
N TYR A 31 8.69 5.00 4.02
CA TYR A 31 9.78 4.15 3.58
C TYR A 31 11.09 4.94 3.50
N SER A 32 12.18 4.21 3.56
CA SER A 32 13.52 4.76 3.49
C SER A 32 14.38 3.88 2.59
N THR A 33 14.98 4.48 1.58
CA THR A 33 15.92 3.81 0.70
C THR A 33 16.78 4.86 0.00
N THR A 34 17.95 4.46 -0.41
CA THR A 34 18.83 5.33 -1.22
C THR A 34 18.60 5.15 -2.72
N SER A 35 17.82 4.16 -3.12
CA SER A 35 17.55 3.90 -4.53
C SER A 35 16.64 4.96 -5.13
N ASN A 36 16.81 5.27 -6.41
CA ASN A 36 15.89 6.09 -7.19
C ASN A 36 14.89 5.24 -7.98
N ASN A 37 15.10 3.95 -8.04
CA ASN A 37 14.23 3.02 -8.78
C ASN A 37 13.36 2.30 -7.77
N VAL A 38 12.22 2.91 -7.43
CA VAL A 38 11.40 2.50 -6.30
C VAL A 38 9.99 2.19 -6.76
N ARG A 39 9.45 1.08 -6.29
CA ARG A 39 8.06 0.71 -6.50
C ARG A 39 7.43 0.34 -5.18
N LEU A 40 6.28 0.92 -4.89
CA LEU A 40 5.55 0.72 -3.64
C LEU A 40 4.30 -0.08 -3.95
N TYR A 41 4.15 -1.21 -3.28
CA TYR A 41 3.07 -2.16 -3.51
C TYR A 41 2.13 -2.17 -2.31
N TRP A 42 0.85 -2.39 -2.58
CA TRP A 42 -0.17 -2.57 -1.56
C TRP A 42 -0.86 -3.90 -1.77
N TYR A 43 -1.00 -4.66 -0.68
CA TYR A 43 -1.67 -5.96 -0.64
C TYR A 43 -2.63 -5.99 0.53
N ARG A 44 -3.61 -6.91 0.48
CA ARG A 44 -4.40 -7.21 1.66
C ARG A 44 -4.44 -8.72 1.89
N GLN A 45 -4.59 -9.10 3.14
CA GLN A 45 -4.71 -10.49 3.55
C GLN A 45 -5.97 -10.65 4.37
N TYR A 46 -6.83 -11.55 3.94
CA TYR A 46 -8.05 -11.88 4.65
C TYR A 46 -7.75 -12.83 5.82
N LEU A 47 -8.72 -12.95 6.74
CA LEU A 47 -8.57 -13.85 7.88
C LEU A 47 -8.29 -15.29 7.47
N HIS A 48 -8.87 -15.73 6.36
CA HIS A 48 -8.64 -17.09 5.86
C HIS A 48 -7.29 -17.28 5.17
N GLY A 49 -6.46 -16.25 5.14
CA GLY A 49 -5.08 -16.35 4.67
C GLY A 49 -4.81 -15.93 3.24
N GLU A 50 -5.82 -15.76 2.44
CA GLU A 50 -5.65 -15.33 1.04
C GLU A 50 -5.07 -13.93 0.97
N ILE A 51 -4.06 -13.74 0.10
CA ILE A 51 -3.41 -12.45 -0.11
C ILE A 51 -3.76 -11.96 -1.51
N MET A 52 -4.18 -10.70 -1.60
CA MET A 52 -4.55 -10.08 -2.87
C MET A 52 -3.71 -8.85 -3.13
N PHE A 53 -3.23 -8.73 -4.37
CA PHE A 53 -2.62 -7.50 -4.86
C PHE A 53 -3.69 -6.42 -5.02
N LEU A 54 -3.39 -5.20 -4.60
CA LEU A 54 -4.32 -4.07 -4.73
C LEU A 54 -3.81 -3.02 -5.71
N ALA A 55 -2.57 -2.61 -5.54
CA ALA A 55 -2.02 -1.52 -6.34
C ALA A 55 -0.51 -1.48 -6.21
N TYR A 56 0.16 -0.90 -7.20
CA TYR A 56 1.53 -0.43 -7.02
C TYR A 56 1.70 0.90 -7.71
N LYS A 57 2.65 1.68 -7.25
CA LYS A 57 3.02 2.93 -7.86
C LYS A 57 4.51 3.15 -7.71
N GLY A 58 5.13 3.61 -8.79
CA GLY A 58 6.52 4.01 -8.75
C GLY A 58 6.72 5.33 -8.01
N ALA A 59 7.92 5.56 -7.59
CA ALA A 59 8.35 6.79 -6.95
C ALA A 59 9.71 7.18 -7.49
N ARG A 60 10.08 8.43 -7.26
CA ARG A 60 11.36 8.98 -7.68
C ARG A 60 11.52 8.89 -9.20
N SER A 61 12.38 8.02 -9.71
CA SER A 61 12.61 7.91 -11.16
C SER A 61 11.60 7.02 -11.87
N VAL A 62 10.70 6.37 -11.15
CA VAL A 62 9.73 5.44 -11.72
C VAL A 62 8.35 6.06 -11.70
N SER A 63 7.70 6.14 -12.86
CA SER A 63 6.35 6.73 -12.98
C SER A 63 5.25 5.69 -13.23
N ALA A 64 5.60 4.41 -13.35
CA ALA A 64 4.63 3.36 -13.63
C ALA A 64 3.70 3.12 -12.44
N GLY A 65 2.53 2.58 -12.72
CA GLY A 65 1.57 2.21 -11.68
C GLY A 65 0.46 1.36 -12.24
N LYS A 66 -0.23 0.63 -11.35
CA LYS A 66 -1.33 -0.23 -11.71
C LYS A 66 -2.20 -0.49 -10.49
N THR A 67 -3.51 -0.60 -10.70
CA THR A 67 -4.46 -0.97 -9.64
C THR A 67 -5.28 -2.16 -10.08
N ALA A 68 -5.68 -3.00 -9.11
CA ALA A 68 -6.53 -4.15 -9.38
C ALA A 68 -7.99 -3.77 -9.62
N ASP A 69 -8.41 -2.63 -9.06
CA ASP A 69 -9.80 -2.19 -9.10
C ASP A 69 -9.81 -0.66 -9.03
N ASN A 70 -10.79 -0.03 -9.68
CA ASN A 70 -10.87 1.42 -9.70
C ASN A 70 -11.24 2.05 -8.34
N ARG A 71 -11.61 1.24 -7.35
CA ARG A 71 -11.83 1.73 -5.98
C ARG A 71 -10.52 2.01 -5.24
N PHE A 72 -9.41 1.51 -5.76
CA PHE A 72 -8.09 1.66 -5.14
C PHE A 72 -7.28 2.70 -5.89
N GLN A 73 -6.67 3.61 -5.16
CA GLN A 73 -5.72 4.57 -5.71
C GLN A 73 -4.49 4.61 -4.83
N SER A 74 -3.33 4.60 -5.47
CA SER A 74 -2.07 4.70 -4.74
C SER A 74 -1.33 5.95 -5.18
N THR A 75 -0.80 6.67 -4.20
CA THR A 75 0.08 7.81 -4.44
C THR A 75 1.40 7.57 -3.74
N THR A 76 2.44 8.20 -4.25
CA THR A 76 3.78 8.06 -3.71
C THR A 76 4.44 9.42 -3.60
N SER A 77 5.35 9.53 -2.64
CA SER A 77 6.25 10.67 -2.51
C SER A 77 7.66 10.14 -2.33
N HIS A 78 8.60 11.04 -2.05
CA HIS A 78 9.99 10.64 -1.87
C HIS A 78 10.18 9.69 -0.68
N THR A 79 9.30 9.77 0.33
CA THR A 79 9.45 9.00 1.58
C THR A 79 8.20 8.28 2.02
N SER A 80 7.11 8.36 1.25
CA SER A 80 5.86 7.74 1.69
C SER A 80 5.04 7.20 0.53
N THR A 81 4.11 6.31 0.84
CA THR A 81 3.10 5.84 -0.08
C THR A 81 1.76 5.80 0.64
N GLU A 82 0.70 6.04 -0.10
CA GLU A 82 -0.65 6.07 0.45
C GLU A 82 -1.59 5.29 -0.45
N LEU A 83 -2.43 4.47 0.16
CA LEU A 83 -3.51 3.77 -0.53
C LEU A 83 -4.83 4.40 -0.12
N THR A 84 -5.62 4.81 -1.10
CA THR A 84 -6.97 5.32 -0.88
C THR A 84 -7.97 4.29 -1.38
N ILE A 85 -8.90 3.91 -0.53
CA ILE A 85 -9.97 2.98 -0.87
C ILE A 85 -11.29 3.75 -0.74
N THR A 86 -12.03 3.83 -1.83
CA THR A 86 -13.33 4.51 -1.85
C THR A 86 -14.44 3.50 -1.69
N ASP A 87 -15.60 3.98 -1.21
CA ASP A 87 -16.80 3.15 -1.09
C ASP A 87 -16.53 1.86 -0.32
N VAL A 88 -15.95 2.01 0.86
CA VAL A 88 -15.50 0.89 1.69
C VAL A 88 -16.69 0.04 2.14
N ARG A 89 -16.52 -1.26 2.14
CA ARG A 89 -17.53 -2.27 2.51
C ARG A 89 -16.97 -3.18 3.60
N LEU A 90 -17.87 -3.88 4.29
CA LEU A 90 -17.43 -4.86 5.28
C LEU A 90 -16.52 -5.94 4.66
N SER A 91 -16.76 -6.28 3.41
CA SER A 91 -15.92 -7.25 2.69
C SER A 91 -14.49 -6.75 2.46
N ASP A 92 -14.23 -5.46 2.71
CA ASP A 92 -12.87 -4.92 2.65
C ASP A 92 -12.10 -5.10 3.97
N SER A 93 -12.75 -5.67 5.00
CA SER A 93 -12.08 -5.96 6.26
C SER A 93 -10.96 -6.97 6.05
N ALA A 94 -9.74 -6.55 6.35
CA ALA A 94 -8.55 -7.35 6.11
C ALA A 94 -7.36 -6.65 6.75
N LEU A 95 -6.23 -7.32 6.78
CA LEU A 95 -4.95 -6.67 7.07
C LEU A 95 -4.38 -6.13 5.76
N TYR A 96 -3.89 -4.90 5.80
CA TYR A 96 -3.34 -4.23 4.63
C TYR A 96 -1.84 -4.04 4.79
N TYR A 97 -1.10 -4.40 3.76
CA TYR A 97 0.37 -4.38 3.78
C TYR A 97 0.89 -3.50 2.65
N CYS A 98 1.96 -2.79 2.96
CA CYS A 98 2.75 -2.10 1.96
C CYS A 98 4.10 -2.83 1.79
N ALA A 99 4.67 -2.72 0.61
CA ALA A 99 5.96 -3.36 0.30
C ALA A 99 6.78 -2.45 -0.59
N LEU A 100 8.07 -2.51 -0.43
CA LEU A 100 9.06 -1.74 -1.17
C LEU A 100 9.85 -2.66 -2.08
N ARG A 101 9.97 -2.25 -3.34
CA ARG A 101 10.83 -2.97 -4.30
C ARG A 101 11.68 -2.04 -5.10
#